data_cb0e232e9834fe68ef6a3a14c3e6251a
#
_entry.id   cb0e232e9834fe68ef6a3a14c3e6251a
#
_cell.length_a   1.000
_cell.length_b   1.000
_cell.length_c   1.000
_cell.angle_alpha   90.00
_cell.angle_beta   90.00
_cell.angle_gamma   90.00
#
_symmetry.space_group_name_H-M   'P 1'
#
loop_
_entity.id
_entity.type
_entity.pdbx_description
1 polymer ?
#
loop_
_entity_poly.entity_id
_entity_poly.type
_entity_poly.pdbx_seq_one_letter_code
_entity_poly.pdbx_strand_id
1 'polypeptide(L)'
;MKKQLFGRYITYPMIAPLLDKYPFEEVISLGTSVKGTPIDLYRVGKGYKKILMWSQMHGNESTATKALFDVLNELKTADFLSELSVYCIPMLNPDGAEVFTRVNHNGVDLNRDADELTQPESKCLRKAYELVQPDYCFNLHDQRTIFSVGQTPLPATVSFLAPAYNEERSINEVRQKAMEVIVVMNNTLQHHIPNQVARFDDSFNINCTGDKYTQLGTPTILFEAGHFSNDYNREQTRVYIAMAIFRALQYIATYDVTNVNYKDYFSIPENDKCFYDIILRDDTHCGNDVGVLYKEVLENEQISFVPYIAEIGDLSKKYGHKEDVLSKFISSAIDKDYIKNHLDLSALKIDQW
;
A
#
# COMPACT_ATOMS: atom_id res chain seq x y z
N MET A 1 -5.64 -21.58 10.83
CA MET A 1 -4.45 -21.91 10.01
C MET A 1 -3.37 -20.89 10.30
N LYS A 2 -2.10 -21.30 10.54
CA LYS A 2 -1.01 -20.31 10.52
C LYS A 2 -0.95 -19.72 9.12
N LYS A 3 -1.04 -18.39 9.00
CA LYS A 3 -0.85 -17.70 7.73
C LYS A 3 0.56 -18.04 7.23
N GLN A 4 0.68 -18.45 5.98
CA GLN A 4 1.97 -18.87 5.38
C GLN A 4 2.96 -17.70 5.29
N LEU A 5 2.45 -16.45 5.20
CA LEU A 5 3.23 -15.23 5.21
C LEU A 5 2.74 -14.37 6.37
N PHE A 6 3.65 -13.90 7.22
CA PHE A 6 3.35 -13.09 8.40
C PHE A 6 4.37 -11.96 8.57
N GLY A 7 3.93 -10.83 9.12
CA GLY A 7 4.77 -9.67 9.41
C GLY A 7 5.05 -8.81 8.19
N ARG A 8 6.03 -7.91 8.36
CA ARG A 8 6.37 -6.89 7.34
C ARG A 8 7.51 -7.33 6.41
N TYR A 9 8.40 -8.22 6.87
CA TYR A 9 9.54 -8.69 6.08
C TYR A 9 9.12 -9.91 5.25
N ILE A 10 8.89 -9.68 3.96
CA ILE A 10 8.52 -10.71 2.97
C ILE A 10 9.50 -10.64 1.81
N THR A 11 10.19 -11.74 1.54
CA THR A 11 11.23 -11.84 0.52
C THR A 11 10.90 -12.88 -0.55
N TYR A 12 11.61 -12.85 -1.68
CA TYR A 12 11.38 -13.79 -2.78
C TYR A 12 11.52 -15.25 -2.35
N PRO A 13 12.54 -15.69 -1.56
CA PRO A 13 12.61 -17.07 -1.07
C PRO A 13 11.41 -17.52 -0.24
N MET A 14 10.71 -16.59 0.42
CA MET A 14 9.51 -16.93 1.21
C MET A 14 8.30 -17.17 0.33
N ILE A 15 8.18 -16.47 -0.81
CA ILE A 15 7.03 -16.59 -1.72
C ILE A 15 7.24 -17.63 -2.82
N ALA A 16 8.46 -17.89 -3.28
CA ALA A 16 8.75 -18.83 -4.36
C ALA A 16 8.13 -20.22 -4.14
N PRO A 17 8.25 -20.86 -2.95
CA PRO A 17 7.60 -22.16 -2.72
C PRO A 17 6.06 -22.14 -2.76
N LEU A 18 5.45 -20.97 -2.57
CA LEU A 18 4.00 -20.80 -2.66
C LEU A 18 3.57 -20.65 -4.11
N LEU A 19 4.38 -19.94 -4.90
CA LEU A 19 4.18 -19.79 -6.35
C LEU A 19 4.31 -21.13 -7.06
N ASP A 20 5.32 -21.93 -6.74
CA ASP A 20 5.53 -23.27 -7.32
C ASP A 20 4.36 -24.23 -7.04
N LYS A 21 3.67 -24.09 -5.93
CA LYS A 21 2.55 -24.94 -5.51
C LYS A 21 1.20 -24.48 -6.04
N TYR A 22 1.08 -23.24 -6.46
CA TYR A 22 -0.17 -22.71 -6.95
C TYR A 22 -0.42 -23.17 -8.40
N PRO A 23 -1.63 -23.65 -8.75
CA PRO A 23 -1.94 -24.15 -10.09
C PRO A 23 -2.22 -22.99 -11.06
N PHE A 24 -1.18 -22.25 -11.42
CA PHE A 24 -1.31 -21.20 -12.43
C PHE A 24 -1.62 -21.78 -13.80
N GLU A 25 -2.44 -21.09 -14.57
CA GLU A 25 -2.77 -21.43 -15.95
C GLU A 25 -1.58 -21.19 -16.89
N GLU A 26 -0.73 -20.24 -16.55
CA GLU A 26 0.45 -19.86 -17.31
C GLU A 26 1.45 -19.12 -16.43
N VAL A 27 2.74 -19.34 -16.67
CA VAL A 27 3.84 -18.58 -16.07
C VAL A 27 4.75 -18.12 -17.21
N ILE A 28 4.99 -16.80 -17.27
CA ILE A 28 5.79 -16.16 -18.31
C ILE A 28 6.98 -15.47 -17.67
N SER A 29 8.18 -15.83 -18.06
CA SER A 29 9.38 -15.11 -17.59
C SER A 29 9.50 -13.75 -18.26
N LEU A 30 9.53 -12.71 -17.44
CA LEU A 30 9.68 -11.33 -17.90
C LEU A 30 11.16 -10.93 -17.97
N GLY A 31 11.97 -11.43 -17.06
CA GLY A 31 13.37 -11.10 -16.89
C GLY A 31 13.83 -11.30 -15.46
N THR A 32 14.78 -10.50 -15.01
CA THR A 32 15.37 -10.56 -13.67
C THR A 32 15.54 -9.17 -13.08
N SER A 33 15.63 -9.09 -11.75
CA SER A 33 16.07 -7.90 -11.04
C SER A 33 17.54 -7.58 -11.33
N VAL A 34 18.04 -6.47 -10.78
CA VAL A 34 19.46 -6.08 -10.90
C VAL A 34 20.40 -7.19 -10.41
N LYS A 35 20.08 -7.87 -9.30
CA LYS A 35 20.87 -8.99 -8.74
C LYS A 35 20.60 -10.34 -9.40
N GLY A 36 19.72 -10.41 -10.39
CA GLY A 36 19.43 -11.63 -11.14
C GLY A 36 18.29 -12.49 -10.56
N THR A 37 17.53 -12.00 -9.58
CA THR A 37 16.34 -12.70 -9.06
C THR A 37 15.24 -12.71 -10.13
N PRO A 38 14.59 -13.86 -10.43
CA PRO A 38 13.54 -13.94 -11.44
C PRO A 38 12.35 -13.03 -11.16
N ILE A 39 11.84 -12.42 -12.22
CA ILE A 39 10.58 -11.66 -12.22
C ILE A 39 9.67 -12.31 -13.27
N ASP A 40 8.63 -12.99 -12.77
CA ASP A 40 7.71 -13.76 -13.60
C ASP A 40 6.30 -13.20 -13.51
N LEU A 41 5.55 -13.37 -14.58
CA LEU A 41 4.14 -13.05 -14.70
C LEU A 41 3.33 -14.35 -14.58
N TYR A 42 2.43 -14.37 -13.63
CA TYR A 42 1.57 -15.51 -13.32
C TYR A 42 0.14 -15.23 -13.75
N ARG A 43 -0.52 -16.19 -14.42
CA ARG A 43 -1.92 -16.07 -14.84
C ARG A 43 -2.82 -17.04 -14.12
N VAL A 44 -3.98 -16.55 -13.69
CA VAL A 44 -5.11 -17.32 -13.16
C VAL A 44 -6.36 -16.99 -13.97
N GLY A 45 -7.11 -18.01 -14.36
CA GLY A 45 -8.28 -17.86 -15.21
C GLY A 45 -7.96 -17.71 -16.71
N LYS A 46 -9.02 -17.83 -17.53
CA LYS A 46 -8.97 -17.81 -19.00
C LYS A 46 -10.06 -16.93 -19.61
N GLY A 47 -10.66 -16.05 -18.82
CA GLY A 47 -11.69 -15.14 -19.29
C GLY A 47 -11.16 -14.04 -20.19
N TYR A 48 -12.08 -13.31 -20.80
CA TYR A 48 -11.71 -12.29 -21.80
C TYR A 48 -11.30 -10.94 -21.18
N LYS A 49 -11.80 -10.62 -19.97
CA LYS A 49 -11.39 -9.39 -19.26
C LYS A 49 -10.04 -9.61 -18.57
N LYS A 50 -9.06 -8.79 -18.90
CA LYS A 50 -7.67 -8.96 -18.45
C LYS A 50 -7.33 -7.95 -17.37
N ILE A 51 -6.88 -8.44 -16.23
CA ILE A 51 -6.42 -7.60 -15.10
C ILE A 51 -4.93 -7.84 -14.90
N LEU A 52 -4.13 -6.79 -14.85
CA LEU A 52 -2.71 -6.85 -14.48
C LEU A 52 -2.52 -6.25 -13.08
N MET A 53 -1.95 -7.04 -12.17
CA MET A 53 -1.63 -6.60 -10.81
C MET A 53 -0.14 -6.77 -10.54
N TRP A 54 0.44 -5.82 -9.81
CA TRP A 54 1.80 -5.97 -9.28
C TRP A 54 1.87 -5.44 -7.87
N SER A 55 2.71 -6.08 -7.05
CA SER A 55 2.97 -5.65 -5.68
C SER A 55 4.47 -5.59 -5.40
N GLN A 56 4.80 -4.99 -4.29
CA GLN A 56 6.16 -4.86 -3.77
C GLN A 56 7.14 -4.29 -4.80
N MET A 57 6.70 -3.27 -5.57
CA MET A 57 7.62 -2.47 -6.37
C MET A 57 8.51 -1.60 -5.48
N HIS A 58 8.02 -1.24 -4.29
CA HIS A 58 8.86 -0.80 -3.18
C HIS A 58 9.11 -2.02 -2.28
N GLY A 59 10.37 -2.37 -2.08
CA GLY A 59 10.73 -3.64 -1.43
C GLY A 59 10.22 -3.78 0.01
N ASN A 60 10.03 -2.69 0.72
CA ASN A 60 9.50 -2.64 2.09
C ASN A 60 7.96 -2.57 2.20
N GLU A 61 7.23 -2.64 1.09
CA GLU A 61 5.77 -2.55 1.04
C GLU A 61 5.15 -3.92 0.77
N SER A 62 5.06 -4.77 1.78
CA SER A 62 4.72 -6.19 1.63
C SER A 62 3.27 -6.57 1.95
N THR A 63 2.47 -5.66 2.49
CA THR A 63 1.10 -5.97 2.94
C THR A 63 0.24 -6.47 1.79
N ALA A 64 0.29 -5.76 0.67
CA ALA A 64 -0.48 -6.14 -0.51
C ALA A 64 0.05 -7.42 -1.20
N THR A 65 1.35 -7.73 -1.08
CA THR A 65 1.88 -9.03 -1.52
C THR A 65 1.22 -10.18 -0.75
N LYS A 66 1.10 -10.06 0.57
CA LYS A 66 0.40 -11.06 1.40
C LYS A 66 -1.08 -11.16 1.03
N ALA A 67 -1.74 -10.01 0.84
CA ALA A 67 -3.14 -9.94 0.43
C ALA A 67 -3.38 -10.61 -0.93
N LEU A 68 -2.45 -10.45 -1.88
CA LEU A 68 -2.52 -11.10 -3.18
C LEU A 68 -2.56 -12.63 -3.06
N PHE A 69 -1.76 -13.23 -2.17
CA PHE A 69 -1.83 -14.69 -1.93
C PHE A 69 -3.16 -15.11 -1.30
N ASP A 70 -3.76 -14.28 -0.44
CA ASP A 70 -5.11 -14.54 0.08
C ASP A 70 -6.14 -14.51 -1.05
N VAL A 71 -6.09 -13.50 -1.92
CA VAL A 71 -6.96 -13.38 -3.11
C VAL A 71 -6.79 -14.59 -4.05
N LEU A 72 -5.55 -14.98 -4.36
CA LEU A 72 -5.27 -16.15 -5.18
C LEU A 72 -5.93 -17.42 -4.61
N ASN A 73 -5.95 -17.59 -3.28
CA ASN A 73 -6.63 -18.72 -2.67
C ASN A 73 -8.15 -18.67 -2.85
N GLU A 74 -8.77 -17.50 -2.69
CA GLU A 74 -10.21 -17.32 -2.87
C GLU A 74 -10.63 -17.50 -4.34
N LEU A 75 -9.79 -17.09 -5.29
CA LEU A 75 -10.06 -17.23 -6.72
C LEU A 75 -10.18 -18.69 -7.18
N LYS A 76 -9.59 -19.65 -6.47
CA LYS A 76 -9.69 -21.08 -6.81
C LYS A 76 -11.15 -21.59 -6.88
N THR A 77 -12.05 -20.96 -6.15
CA THR A 77 -13.46 -21.36 -6.04
C THR A 77 -14.43 -20.26 -6.49
N ALA A 78 -13.91 -19.18 -7.07
CA ALA A 78 -14.72 -18.05 -7.49
C ALA A 78 -15.36 -18.30 -8.87
N ASP A 79 -16.68 -18.42 -8.93
CA ASP A 79 -17.42 -18.68 -10.18
C ASP A 79 -17.18 -17.60 -11.25
N PHE A 80 -17.01 -16.34 -10.83
CA PHE A 80 -16.77 -15.22 -11.73
C PHE A 80 -15.38 -15.25 -12.40
N LEU A 81 -14.47 -16.12 -11.97
CA LEU A 81 -13.14 -16.25 -12.57
C LEU A 81 -13.20 -16.69 -14.04
N SER A 82 -14.30 -17.34 -14.46
CA SER A 82 -14.53 -17.68 -15.87
C SER A 82 -14.50 -16.46 -16.81
N GLU A 83 -14.83 -15.27 -16.30
CA GLU A 83 -14.86 -14.02 -17.06
C GLU A 83 -13.50 -13.30 -17.07
N LEU A 84 -12.58 -13.68 -16.18
CA LEU A 84 -11.31 -12.99 -15.97
C LEU A 84 -10.09 -13.80 -16.40
N SER A 85 -9.09 -13.09 -16.90
CA SER A 85 -7.68 -13.50 -16.90
C SER A 85 -6.93 -12.56 -15.98
N VAL A 86 -6.59 -13.04 -14.78
CA VAL A 86 -5.87 -12.27 -13.77
C VAL A 86 -4.39 -12.57 -13.89
N TYR A 87 -3.62 -11.55 -14.27
CA TYR A 87 -2.16 -11.61 -14.36
C TYR A 87 -1.56 -10.90 -13.17
N CYS A 88 -0.57 -11.51 -12.52
CA CYS A 88 0.08 -10.87 -11.37
C CYS A 88 1.60 -11.03 -11.38
N ILE A 89 2.28 -9.98 -10.90
CA ILE A 89 3.69 -9.97 -10.51
C ILE A 89 3.72 -9.81 -8.98
N PRO A 90 3.86 -10.89 -8.21
CA PRO A 90 3.72 -10.84 -6.75
C PRO A 90 4.82 -10.05 -6.04
N MET A 91 5.99 -9.90 -6.67
CA MET A 91 7.12 -9.13 -6.14
C MET A 91 7.92 -8.56 -7.31
N LEU A 92 7.76 -7.25 -7.54
CA LEU A 92 8.45 -6.58 -8.65
C LEU A 92 9.90 -6.22 -8.29
N ASN A 93 10.19 -5.93 -7.00
CA ASN A 93 11.49 -5.50 -6.50
C ASN A 93 12.04 -6.48 -5.45
N PRO A 94 12.48 -7.68 -5.85
CA PRO A 94 12.98 -8.67 -4.91
C PRO A 94 14.28 -8.22 -4.21
N ASP A 95 15.12 -7.43 -4.87
CA ASP A 95 16.38 -6.95 -4.31
C ASP A 95 16.13 -5.92 -3.18
N GLY A 96 15.18 -5.00 -3.39
CA GLY A 96 14.75 -4.07 -2.36
C GLY A 96 14.03 -4.77 -1.20
N ALA A 97 13.26 -5.83 -1.50
CA ALA A 97 12.59 -6.64 -0.50
C ALA A 97 13.58 -7.35 0.44
N GLU A 98 14.67 -7.90 -0.10
CA GLU A 98 15.73 -8.59 0.65
C GLU A 98 16.35 -7.70 1.73
N VAL A 99 16.57 -6.42 1.42
CA VAL A 99 17.18 -5.44 2.33
C VAL A 99 16.17 -4.48 2.96
N PHE A 100 14.89 -4.71 2.73
CA PHE A 100 13.76 -3.94 3.26
C PHE A 100 13.85 -2.44 2.92
N THR A 101 14.09 -2.12 1.67
CA THR A 101 14.17 -0.74 1.17
C THR A 101 13.08 -0.43 0.15
N ARG A 102 12.74 0.86 0.05
CA ARG A 102 11.81 1.36 -0.97
C ARG A 102 12.38 1.16 -2.39
N VAL A 103 13.63 1.50 -2.58
CA VAL A 103 14.32 1.53 -3.87
C VAL A 103 14.83 0.14 -4.28
N ASN A 104 15.17 -0.04 -5.57
CA ASN A 104 15.82 -1.25 -6.04
C ASN A 104 17.33 -1.27 -5.68
N HIS A 105 18.06 -2.30 -6.12
CA HIS A 105 19.49 -2.44 -5.82
C HIS A 105 20.34 -1.24 -6.32
N ASN A 106 19.94 -0.59 -7.40
CA ASN A 106 20.62 0.60 -7.93
C ASN A 106 20.23 1.91 -7.22
N GLY A 107 19.40 1.86 -6.17
CA GLY A 107 18.92 3.04 -5.43
C GLY A 107 17.84 3.83 -6.17
N VAL A 108 17.16 3.23 -7.15
CA VAL A 108 16.11 3.87 -7.95
C VAL A 108 14.73 3.50 -7.42
N ASP A 109 13.87 4.51 -7.25
CA ASP A 109 12.45 4.32 -6.99
C ASP A 109 11.74 3.89 -8.28
N LEU A 110 11.29 2.63 -8.34
CA LEU A 110 10.65 2.06 -9.53
C LEU A 110 9.33 2.77 -9.89
N ASN A 111 8.67 3.41 -8.91
CA ASN A 111 7.49 4.25 -9.16
C ASN A 111 7.86 5.68 -9.59
N ARG A 112 9.12 5.89 -10.03
CA ARG A 112 9.64 7.09 -10.67
C ARG A 112 10.42 6.76 -11.95
N ASP A 113 10.24 5.53 -12.49
CA ASP A 113 10.96 5.02 -13.65
C ASP A 113 10.01 4.44 -14.73
N ALA A 114 8.71 4.79 -14.66
CA ALA A 114 7.69 4.18 -15.53
C ALA A 114 7.75 4.63 -16.99
N ASP A 115 8.26 5.84 -17.25
CA ASP A 115 8.44 6.38 -18.60
C ASP A 115 9.84 6.12 -19.13
N GLU A 116 10.86 6.42 -18.34
CA GLU A 116 12.27 6.33 -18.75
C GLU A 116 12.78 4.89 -18.84
N LEU A 117 12.21 3.96 -18.05
CA LEU A 117 12.51 2.53 -18.07
C LEU A 117 14.02 2.24 -17.94
N THR A 118 14.69 2.89 -17.01
CA THR A 118 16.12 2.73 -16.80
C THR A 118 16.46 1.41 -16.12
N GLN A 119 15.54 0.90 -15.27
CA GLN A 119 15.76 -0.28 -14.45
C GLN A 119 15.20 -1.57 -15.08
N PRO A 120 15.84 -2.74 -14.84
CA PRO A 120 15.36 -4.02 -15.36
C PRO A 120 13.96 -4.38 -14.84
N GLU A 121 13.64 -4.07 -13.58
CA GLU A 121 12.34 -4.32 -12.98
C GLU A 121 11.24 -3.49 -13.68
N SER A 122 11.51 -2.23 -13.99
CA SER A 122 10.59 -1.36 -14.72
C SER A 122 10.34 -1.87 -16.13
N LYS A 123 11.40 -2.37 -16.81
CA LYS A 123 11.28 -3.02 -18.12
C LYS A 123 10.46 -4.30 -18.07
N CYS A 124 10.62 -5.11 -17.01
CA CYS A 124 9.79 -6.30 -16.80
C CYS A 124 8.31 -5.93 -16.65
N LEU A 125 7.97 -4.92 -15.85
CA LEU A 125 6.59 -4.48 -15.69
C LEU A 125 6.01 -3.91 -17.00
N ARG A 126 6.78 -3.12 -17.75
CA ARG A 126 6.37 -2.61 -19.07
C ARG A 126 6.16 -3.75 -20.05
N LYS A 127 7.04 -4.75 -20.09
CA LYS A 127 6.88 -5.96 -20.92
C LYS A 127 5.61 -6.72 -20.57
N ALA A 128 5.29 -6.87 -19.27
CA ALA A 128 4.05 -7.50 -18.84
C ALA A 128 2.83 -6.72 -19.36
N TYR A 129 2.82 -5.39 -19.21
CA TYR A 129 1.76 -4.52 -19.70
C TYR A 129 1.54 -4.69 -21.21
N GLU A 130 2.60 -4.66 -22.00
CA GLU A 130 2.55 -4.80 -23.47
C GLU A 130 2.09 -6.20 -23.92
N LEU A 131 2.50 -7.26 -23.20
CA LEU A 131 2.08 -8.63 -23.49
C LEU A 131 0.61 -8.87 -23.15
N VAL A 132 0.16 -8.38 -21.99
CA VAL A 132 -1.19 -8.60 -21.49
C VAL A 132 -2.19 -7.70 -22.20
N GLN A 133 -1.85 -6.44 -22.45
CA GLN A 133 -2.79 -5.39 -22.88
C GLN A 133 -4.03 -5.38 -21.96
N PRO A 134 -3.86 -5.03 -20.67
CA PRO A 134 -4.89 -5.21 -19.66
C PRO A 134 -6.05 -4.23 -19.82
N ASP A 135 -7.27 -4.69 -19.48
CA ASP A 135 -8.45 -3.84 -19.35
C ASP A 135 -8.40 -3.00 -18.06
N TYR A 136 -7.71 -3.48 -17.03
CA TYR A 136 -7.48 -2.79 -15.76
C TYR A 136 -6.09 -3.11 -15.20
N CYS A 137 -5.50 -2.13 -14.50
CA CYS A 137 -4.27 -2.30 -13.74
C CYS A 137 -4.49 -2.03 -12.24
N PHE A 138 -3.92 -2.88 -11.37
CA PHE A 138 -3.89 -2.67 -9.91
C PHE A 138 -2.44 -2.53 -9.46
N ASN A 139 -2.11 -1.32 -8.98
CA ASN A 139 -0.81 -0.98 -8.43
C ASN A 139 -0.89 -1.05 -6.91
N LEU A 140 -0.23 -2.05 -6.31
CA LEU A 140 -0.43 -2.42 -4.93
C LEU A 140 0.73 -1.92 -4.06
N HIS A 141 0.44 -0.96 -3.17
CA HIS A 141 1.38 -0.27 -2.29
C HIS A 141 1.00 -0.33 -0.82
N ASP A 142 1.91 0.13 0.03
CA ASP A 142 1.68 0.40 1.44
C ASP A 142 1.98 1.87 1.75
N GLN A 143 1.11 2.53 2.51
CA GLN A 143 1.35 3.88 3.03
C GLN A 143 1.85 3.86 4.47
N ARG A 144 2.46 4.96 4.90
CA ARG A 144 2.94 5.16 6.27
C ARG A 144 1.78 5.24 7.28
N THR A 145 2.10 5.09 8.58
CA THR A 145 1.15 5.20 9.70
C THR A 145 0.59 6.60 9.90
N ILE A 146 1.21 7.61 9.30
CA ILE A 146 0.91 9.03 9.50
C ILE A 146 -0.40 9.53 8.88
N PHE A 147 -1.05 8.71 8.04
CA PHE A 147 -2.21 9.16 7.28
C PHE A 147 -3.52 8.95 8.03
N SER A 148 -4.33 10.02 8.06
CA SER A 148 -5.71 10.08 8.52
C SER A 148 -6.70 10.16 7.37
N VAL A 149 -7.97 9.94 7.64
CA VAL A 149 -9.07 10.26 6.72
C VAL A 149 -9.43 11.74 6.91
N GLY A 150 -8.93 12.59 6.02
CA GLY A 150 -9.00 14.04 6.21
C GLY A 150 -8.38 14.46 7.55
N GLN A 151 -8.90 15.53 8.11
CA GLN A 151 -8.46 16.04 9.43
C GLN A 151 -9.26 15.43 10.58
N THR A 152 -9.41 14.11 10.59
CA THR A 152 -10.18 13.38 11.62
C THR A 152 -9.27 12.47 12.45
N PRO A 153 -9.71 12.05 13.66
CA PRO A 153 -8.97 11.08 14.48
C PRO A 153 -9.14 9.63 14.01
N LEU A 154 -9.37 9.41 12.72
CA LEU A 154 -9.52 8.10 12.13
C LEU A 154 -8.36 7.82 11.18
N PRO A 155 -7.63 6.71 11.36
CA PRO A 155 -6.55 6.35 10.47
C PRO A 155 -7.09 6.00 9.07
N ALA A 156 -6.35 6.38 8.03
CA ALA A 156 -6.61 5.90 6.69
C ALA A 156 -6.07 4.46 6.58
N THR A 157 -6.87 3.49 7.01
CA THR A 157 -6.48 2.07 7.00
C THR A 157 -6.30 1.54 5.59
N VAL A 158 -7.11 2.02 4.65
CA VAL A 158 -6.94 1.79 3.22
C VAL A 158 -7.10 3.12 2.50
N SER A 159 -6.20 3.40 1.56
CA SER A 159 -6.40 4.52 0.63
C SER A 159 -6.38 4.02 -0.80
N PHE A 160 -7.11 4.71 -1.67
CA PHE A 160 -7.15 4.46 -3.11
C PHE A 160 -6.80 5.70 -3.90
N LEU A 161 -6.38 5.49 -5.15
CA LEU A 161 -6.25 6.57 -6.11
C LEU A 161 -6.65 6.06 -7.50
N ALA A 162 -7.44 6.87 -8.22
CA ALA A 162 -7.55 6.83 -9.67
C ALA A 162 -6.54 7.83 -10.26
N PRO A 163 -5.34 7.39 -10.68
CA PRO A 163 -4.25 8.27 -11.06
C PRO A 163 -4.61 9.23 -12.18
N ALA A 164 -3.98 10.39 -12.21
CA ALA A 164 -4.14 11.35 -13.30
C ALA A 164 -3.48 10.82 -14.59
N TYR A 165 -3.94 11.32 -15.75
CA TYR A 165 -3.31 11.00 -17.03
C TYR A 165 -2.65 12.21 -17.69
N ASN A 166 -2.82 13.40 -17.10
CA ASN A 166 -2.26 14.67 -17.55
C ASN A 166 -2.07 15.65 -16.37
N GLU A 167 -1.31 16.70 -16.59
CA GLU A 167 -1.01 17.74 -15.60
C GLU A 167 -2.26 18.48 -15.09
N GLU A 168 -3.26 18.66 -15.94
CA GLU A 168 -4.54 19.29 -15.60
C GLU A 168 -5.42 18.40 -14.71
N ARG A 169 -5.02 17.14 -14.48
CA ARG A 169 -5.78 16.16 -13.70
C ARG A 169 -7.22 15.97 -14.19
N SER A 170 -7.40 16.08 -15.51
CA SER A 170 -8.71 15.96 -16.16
C SER A 170 -9.31 14.57 -15.91
N ILE A 171 -10.64 14.49 -16.03
CA ILE A 171 -11.38 13.24 -15.84
C ILE A 171 -11.90 12.76 -17.17
N ASN A 172 -11.27 11.72 -17.72
CA ASN A 172 -11.70 11.01 -18.92
C ASN A 172 -12.39 9.69 -18.56
N GLU A 173 -12.89 8.97 -19.56
CA GLU A 173 -13.56 7.68 -19.37
C GLU A 173 -12.66 6.64 -18.70
N VAL A 174 -11.35 6.67 -18.98
CA VAL A 174 -10.36 5.75 -18.36
C VAL A 174 -10.32 5.95 -16.85
N ARG A 175 -10.19 7.21 -16.40
CA ARG A 175 -10.21 7.56 -14.98
C ARG A 175 -11.56 7.28 -14.33
N GLN A 176 -12.66 7.58 -15.02
CA GLN A 176 -14.02 7.32 -14.52
C GLN A 176 -14.25 5.84 -14.22
N LYS A 177 -13.74 4.93 -15.07
CA LYS A 177 -13.81 3.48 -14.82
C LYS A 177 -13.05 3.08 -13.56
N ALA A 178 -11.84 3.59 -13.34
CA ALA A 178 -11.07 3.36 -12.13
C ALA A 178 -11.81 3.90 -10.89
N MET A 179 -12.33 5.12 -10.97
CA MET A 179 -13.11 5.76 -9.89
C MET A 179 -14.36 4.95 -9.52
N GLU A 180 -15.11 4.42 -10.49
CA GLU A 180 -16.30 3.61 -10.23
C GLU A 180 -15.94 2.32 -9.49
N VAL A 181 -14.87 1.64 -9.89
CA VAL A 181 -14.40 0.43 -9.18
C VAL A 181 -13.97 0.77 -7.74
N ILE A 182 -13.31 1.92 -7.53
CA ILE A 182 -12.94 2.40 -6.18
C ILE A 182 -14.17 2.63 -5.32
N VAL A 183 -15.24 3.22 -5.86
CA VAL A 183 -16.51 3.42 -5.14
C VAL A 183 -17.08 2.08 -4.66
N VAL A 184 -17.06 1.06 -5.50
CA VAL A 184 -17.55 -0.28 -5.13
C VAL A 184 -16.71 -0.90 -4.00
N MET A 185 -15.38 -0.76 -4.07
CA MET A 185 -14.48 -1.22 -3.00
C MET A 185 -14.71 -0.45 -1.70
N ASN A 186 -14.80 0.88 -1.77
CA ASN A 186 -15.10 1.73 -0.63
C ASN A 186 -16.39 1.31 0.06
N ASN A 187 -17.48 1.16 -0.70
CA ASN A 187 -18.78 0.77 -0.15
C ASN A 187 -18.71 -0.58 0.58
N THR A 188 -17.93 -1.52 0.07
CA THR A 188 -17.69 -2.80 0.77
C THR A 188 -16.91 -2.60 2.07
N LEU A 189 -15.81 -1.85 2.03
CA LEU A 189 -14.98 -1.62 3.20
C LEU A 189 -15.65 -0.82 4.30
N GLN A 190 -16.58 0.09 3.97
CA GLN A 190 -17.34 0.87 4.96
C GLN A 190 -18.16 -0.01 5.93
N HIS A 191 -18.50 -1.25 5.55
CA HIS A 191 -19.16 -2.20 6.44
C HIS A 191 -18.20 -2.83 7.47
N HIS A 192 -16.89 -2.76 7.26
CA HIS A 192 -15.87 -3.41 8.10
C HIS A 192 -14.98 -2.40 8.83
N ILE A 193 -14.63 -1.31 8.15
CA ILE A 193 -13.79 -0.21 8.66
C ILE A 193 -14.48 1.13 8.38
N PRO A 194 -15.62 1.42 9.01
CA PRO A 194 -16.40 2.63 8.73
C PRO A 194 -15.55 3.89 8.93
N ASN A 195 -15.57 4.76 7.91
CA ASN A 195 -14.84 6.02 7.86
C ASN A 195 -13.28 5.90 7.94
N GLN A 196 -12.71 4.74 7.63
CA GLN A 196 -11.26 4.52 7.61
C GLN A 196 -10.71 4.29 6.19
N VAL A 197 -11.48 4.65 5.17
CA VAL A 197 -11.06 4.63 3.77
C VAL A 197 -10.86 6.07 3.29
N ALA A 198 -9.72 6.33 2.65
CA ALA A 198 -9.40 7.63 2.10
C ALA A 198 -9.01 7.53 0.61
N ARG A 199 -8.82 8.66 -0.05
CA ARG A 199 -8.17 8.74 -1.35
C ARG A 199 -6.87 9.51 -1.26
N PHE A 200 -5.91 9.10 -2.09
CA PHE A 200 -4.61 9.76 -2.19
C PHE A 200 -4.66 10.96 -3.14
N ASP A 201 -3.70 11.89 -3.01
CA ASP A 201 -3.52 13.02 -3.91
C ASP A 201 -3.23 12.53 -5.34
N ASP A 202 -3.87 13.15 -6.33
CA ASP A 202 -3.78 12.82 -7.75
C ASP A 202 -2.82 13.73 -8.55
N SER A 203 -1.82 14.31 -7.90
CA SER A 203 -0.76 15.08 -8.57
C SER A 203 -0.06 14.25 -9.64
N PHE A 204 -0.09 14.74 -10.89
CA PHE A 204 0.44 14.00 -12.03
C PHE A 204 1.96 13.93 -12.05
N ASN A 205 2.49 12.75 -12.33
CA ASN A 205 3.89 12.52 -12.61
C ASN A 205 4.04 11.37 -13.62
N ILE A 206 4.47 11.66 -14.84
CA ILE A 206 4.58 10.69 -15.94
C ILE A 206 5.47 9.48 -15.60
N ASN A 207 6.41 9.65 -14.68
CA ASN A 207 7.28 8.57 -14.19
C ASN A 207 6.64 7.71 -13.07
N CYS A 208 5.44 8.10 -12.57
CA CYS A 208 4.64 7.20 -11.74
C CYS A 208 3.93 6.16 -12.60
N THR A 209 3.99 4.90 -12.19
CA THR A 209 3.43 3.79 -12.96
C THR A 209 1.91 3.91 -13.15
N GLY A 210 1.20 4.38 -12.11
CA GLY A 210 -0.23 4.59 -12.19
C GLY A 210 -0.62 5.65 -13.22
N ASP A 211 0.05 6.81 -13.19
CA ASP A 211 -0.19 7.92 -14.11
C ASP A 211 0.17 7.50 -15.55
N LYS A 212 1.31 6.82 -15.71
CA LYS A 212 1.75 6.34 -17.02
C LYS A 212 0.74 5.38 -17.65
N TYR A 213 0.25 4.39 -16.92
CA TYR A 213 -0.69 3.42 -17.49
C TYR A 213 -2.08 4.01 -17.70
N THR A 214 -2.51 4.95 -16.86
CA THR A 214 -3.73 5.74 -17.11
C THR A 214 -3.58 6.59 -18.37
N GLN A 215 -2.42 7.22 -18.59
CA GLN A 215 -2.12 7.96 -19.82
C GLN A 215 -2.12 7.07 -21.06
N LEU A 216 -1.64 5.83 -20.93
CA LEU A 216 -1.67 4.83 -22.01
C LEU A 216 -3.09 4.28 -22.30
N GLY A 217 -4.09 4.70 -21.55
CA GLY A 217 -5.49 4.37 -21.80
C GLY A 217 -6.03 3.20 -20.98
N THR A 218 -5.29 2.71 -19.97
CA THR A 218 -5.76 1.63 -19.11
C THR A 218 -6.22 2.17 -17.74
N PRO A 219 -7.48 1.94 -17.33
CA PRO A 219 -7.95 2.22 -16.00
C PRO A 219 -7.04 1.60 -14.95
N THR A 220 -6.34 2.45 -14.19
CA THR A 220 -5.38 2.02 -13.18
C THR A 220 -5.85 2.44 -11.80
N ILE A 221 -5.74 1.53 -10.82
CA ILE A 221 -6.11 1.78 -9.44
C ILE A 221 -4.88 1.57 -8.57
N LEU A 222 -4.51 2.61 -7.81
CA LEU A 222 -3.54 2.50 -6.73
C LEU A 222 -4.26 2.04 -5.46
N PHE A 223 -3.68 1.05 -4.80
CA PHE A 223 -4.06 0.59 -3.47
C PHE A 223 -2.95 0.94 -2.51
N GLU A 224 -3.30 1.53 -1.36
CA GLU A 224 -2.37 1.87 -0.30
C GLU A 224 -2.81 1.21 1.00
N ALA A 225 -2.09 0.19 1.43
CA ALA A 225 -2.31 -0.45 2.73
C ALA A 225 -1.79 0.47 3.84
N GLY A 226 -2.70 0.99 4.66
CA GLY A 226 -2.39 1.91 5.75
C GLY A 226 -2.34 1.23 7.12
N HIS A 227 -2.45 2.02 8.18
CA HIS A 227 -2.44 1.54 9.55
C HIS A 227 -3.87 1.21 10.04
N PHE A 228 -3.99 0.09 10.74
CA PHE A 228 -5.15 -0.24 11.57
C PHE A 228 -4.72 -0.28 13.03
N SER A 229 -5.60 0.04 13.95
CA SER A 229 -5.28 0.13 15.38
C SER A 229 -4.58 -1.14 15.90
N ASN A 230 -3.42 -0.98 16.53
CA ASN A 230 -2.58 -2.07 17.06
C ASN A 230 -2.12 -3.12 16.03
N ASP A 231 -2.08 -2.76 14.73
CA ASP A 231 -1.72 -3.69 13.64
C ASP A 231 -0.43 -3.25 12.91
N TYR A 232 0.68 -3.17 13.62
CA TYR A 232 1.99 -2.82 13.01
C TYR A 232 2.50 -3.91 12.06
N ASN A 233 2.10 -5.16 12.24
CA ASN A 233 2.38 -6.25 11.30
C ASN A 233 1.47 -6.23 10.05
N ARG A 234 0.50 -5.32 10.00
CA ARG A 234 -0.44 -5.14 8.88
C ARG A 234 -1.26 -6.40 8.54
N GLU A 235 -1.57 -7.23 9.55
CA GLU A 235 -2.33 -8.47 9.32
C GLU A 235 -3.84 -8.22 9.18
N GLN A 236 -4.39 -7.21 9.86
CA GLN A 236 -5.77 -6.78 9.66
C GLN A 236 -5.90 -5.98 8.35
N THR A 237 -4.98 -5.05 8.11
CA THR A 237 -4.95 -4.28 6.87
C THR A 237 -4.83 -5.20 5.65
N ARG A 238 -4.03 -6.28 5.73
CA ARG A 238 -3.94 -7.34 4.71
C ARG A 238 -5.33 -7.89 4.34
N VAL A 239 -6.17 -8.17 5.33
CA VAL A 239 -7.53 -8.69 5.10
C VAL A 239 -8.38 -7.68 4.34
N TYR A 240 -8.31 -6.40 4.70
CA TYR A 240 -9.08 -5.35 4.02
C TYR A 240 -8.60 -5.10 2.58
N ILE A 241 -7.29 -5.16 2.33
CA ILE A 241 -6.74 -5.09 0.98
C ILE A 241 -7.18 -6.30 0.14
N ALA A 242 -7.10 -7.52 0.69
CA ALA A 242 -7.57 -8.72 0.00
C ALA A 242 -9.07 -8.64 -0.35
N MET A 243 -9.89 -8.16 0.60
CA MET A 243 -11.33 -7.94 0.40
C MET A 243 -11.59 -6.91 -0.71
N ALA A 244 -10.85 -5.80 -0.72
CA ALA A 244 -10.98 -4.78 -1.76
C ALA A 244 -10.62 -5.33 -3.15
N ILE A 245 -9.47 -6.01 -3.28
CA ILE A 245 -9.04 -6.61 -4.53
C ILE A 245 -10.08 -7.63 -5.02
N PHE A 246 -10.51 -8.54 -4.15
CA PHE A 246 -11.50 -9.57 -4.52
C PHE A 246 -12.82 -8.96 -4.97
N ARG A 247 -13.28 -7.90 -4.29
CA ARG A 247 -14.51 -7.19 -4.66
C ARG A 247 -14.37 -6.46 -5.98
N ALA A 248 -13.23 -5.82 -6.25
CA ALA A 248 -12.94 -5.19 -7.53
C ALA A 248 -12.97 -6.21 -8.69
N LEU A 249 -12.28 -7.35 -8.51
CA LEU A 249 -12.28 -8.43 -9.51
C LEU A 249 -13.69 -8.96 -9.76
N GLN A 250 -14.46 -9.23 -8.71
CA GLN A 250 -15.84 -9.68 -8.83
C GLN A 250 -16.71 -8.67 -9.59
N TYR A 251 -16.59 -7.38 -9.27
CA TYR A 251 -17.36 -6.33 -9.93
C TYR A 251 -17.02 -6.23 -11.42
N ILE A 252 -15.74 -6.17 -11.75
CA ILE A 252 -15.27 -6.10 -13.15
C ILE A 252 -15.72 -7.35 -13.94
N ALA A 253 -15.69 -8.53 -13.32
CA ALA A 253 -16.14 -9.76 -13.95
C ALA A 253 -17.65 -9.74 -14.29
N THR A 254 -18.46 -9.31 -13.31
CA THR A 254 -19.92 -9.48 -13.33
C THR A 254 -20.65 -8.35 -14.05
N TYR A 255 -20.09 -7.15 -14.04
CA TYR A 255 -20.75 -5.96 -14.57
C TYR A 255 -19.91 -5.29 -15.66
N ASP A 256 -20.59 -4.61 -16.57
CA ASP A 256 -19.96 -3.61 -17.42
C ASP A 256 -19.80 -2.34 -16.63
N VAL A 257 -18.56 -1.86 -16.51
CA VAL A 257 -18.26 -0.60 -15.82
C VAL A 257 -18.68 0.56 -16.71
N THR A 258 -19.80 1.19 -16.38
CA THR A 258 -20.51 2.15 -17.23
C THR A 258 -20.19 3.61 -16.94
N ASN A 259 -19.34 3.88 -15.96
CA ASN A 259 -18.96 5.21 -15.51
C ASN A 259 -20.12 6.02 -14.88
N VAL A 260 -21.21 5.39 -14.47
CA VAL A 260 -22.39 6.10 -13.93
C VAL A 260 -22.13 6.61 -12.53
N ASN A 261 -21.46 5.82 -11.70
CA ASN A 261 -21.28 6.13 -10.27
C ASN A 261 -19.91 6.72 -9.93
N TYR A 262 -19.08 7.10 -10.91
CA TYR A 262 -17.73 7.59 -10.65
C TYR A 262 -17.68 8.85 -9.77
N LYS A 263 -18.74 9.67 -9.76
CA LYS A 263 -18.79 10.91 -8.98
C LYS A 263 -18.74 10.69 -7.48
N ASP A 264 -19.23 9.55 -7.01
CA ASP A 264 -19.18 9.17 -5.59
C ASP A 264 -17.74 8.96 -5.09
N TYR A 265 -16.78 8.79 -5.99
CA TYR A 265 -15.35 8.80 -5.68
C TYR A 265 -14.92 10.06 -4.91
N PHE A 266 -15.48 11.22 -5.27
CA PHE A 266 -15.16 12.50 -4.63
C PHE A 266 -15.79 12.66 -3.24
N SER A 267 -16.72 11.79 -2.87
CA SER A 267 -17.26 11.71 -1.51
C SER A 267 -16.32 10.97 -0.54
N ILE A 268 -15.34 10.21 -1.05
CA ILE A 268 -14.30 9.61 -0.23
C ILE A 268 -13.32 10.74 0.16
N PRO A 269 -13.09 11.00 1.46
CA PRO A 269 -12.20 12.07 1.88
C PRO A 269 -10.75 11.85 1.40
N GLU A 270 -10.01 12.92 1.14
CA GLU A 270 -8.57 12.84 0.93
C GLU A 270 -7.87 12.46 2.23
N ASN A 271 -6.76 11.74 2.12
CA ASN A 271 -5.92 11.50 3.29
C ASN A 271 -5.14 12.77 3.68
N ASP A 272 -4.80 12.87 4.96
CA ASP A 272 -3.98 13.96 5.50
C ASP A 272 -2.93 13.38 6.45
N LYS A 273 -1.88 14.14 6.74
CA LYS A 273 -0.78 13.73 7.64
C LYS A 273 -1.06 14.24 9.05
N CYS A 274 -2.03 13.60 9.73
CA CYS A 274 -2.45 14.03 11.06
C CYS A 274 -2.04 13.08 12.18
N PHE A 275 -1.47 11.90 11.88
CA PHE A 275 -1.11 10.91 12.88
C PHE A 275 0.37 10.87 13.21
N TYR A 276 0.63 10.56 14.48
CA TYR A 276 1.88 10.02 15.00
C TYR A 276 1.64 8.62 15.55
N ASP A 277 2.67 7.80 15.63
CA ASP A 277 2.55 6.50 16.27
C ASP A 277 2.23 6.65 17.75
N ILE A 278 2.89 7.62 18.42
CA ILE A 278 2.57 8.02 19.79
C ILE A 278 2.56 9.55 19.88
N ILE A 279 1.63 10.11 20.64
CA ILE A 279 1.73 11.48 21.13
C ILE A 279 1.82 11.45 22.65
N LEU A 280 2.87 12.08 23.18
CA LEU A 280 2.98 12.39 24.61
C LEU A 280 2.48 13.80 24.82
N ARG A 281 1.31 13.91 25.46
CA ARG A 281 0.66 15.21 25.73
C ARG A 281 1.33 15.93 26.87
N ASP A 282 1.63 17.19 26.68
CA ASP A 282 2.22 18.04 27.71
C ASP A 282 1.17 18.40 28.78
N ASP A 283 1.30 17.78 29.95
CA ASP A 283 0.49 18.05 31.13
C ASP A 283 1.09 19.11 32.06
N THR A 284 2.23 19.71 31.68
CA THR A 284 2.89 20.83 32.39
C THR A 284 2.42 22.19 31.90
N HIS A 285 1.59 22.24 30.87
CA HIS A 285 1.06 23.45 30.24
C HIS A 285 2.08 24.37 29.57
N CYS A 286 3.25 23.81 29.20
CA CYS A 286 4.27 24.53 28.44
C CYS A 286 4.04 24.50 26.92
N GLY A 287 3.06 23.73 26.43
CA GLY A 287 2.70 23.59 25.03
C GLY A 287 3.72 22.78 24.21
N ASN A 288 4.38 21.83 24.84
CA ASN A 288 5.41 20.99 24.25
C ASN A 288 4.99 19.51 24.11
N ASP A 289 3.86 19.24 23.46
CA ASP A 289 3.52 17.88 23.06
C ASP A 289 4.67 17.25 22.26
N VAL A 290 4.87 15.95 22.40
CA VAL A 290 5.90 15.21 21.67
C VAL A 290 5.25 14.18 20.75
N GLY A 291 5.44 14.39 19.45
CA GLY A 291 5.07 13.43 18.40
C GLY A 291 6.20 12.45 18.13
N VAL A 292 5.94 11.16 18.36
CA VAL A 292 6.87 10.06 18.14
C VAL A 292 6.40 9.24 16.95
N LEU A 293 7.33 8.91 16.05
CA LEU A 293 7.13 7.97 14.95
C LEU A 293 8.07 6.79 15.11
N TYR A 294 7.70 5.66 14.51
CA TYR A 294 8.58 4.51 14.42
C TYR A 294 9.33 4.49 13.09
N LYS A 295 10.63 4.22 13.18
CA LYS A 295 11.45 3.81 12.05
C LYS A 295 11.43 2.29 11.98
N GLU A 296 11.07 1.76 10.83
CA GLU A 296 11.14 0.32 10.54
C GLU A 296 12.59 -0.05 10.23
N VAL A 297 13.16 -0.97 11.00
CA VAL A 297 14.55 -1.41 10.88
C VAL A 297 14.59 -2.92 10.74
N LEU A 298 15.27 -3.42 9.71
CA LEU A 298 15.48 -4.86 9.52
C LEU A 298 16.61 -5.34 10.43
N GLU A 299 16.29 -6.22 11.37
CA GLU A 299 17.23 -6.85 12.28
C GLU A 299 16.92 -8.36 12.38
N ASN A 300 17.89 -9.21 12.09
CA ASN A 300 17.74 -10.67 12.17
C ASN A 300 16.50 -11.22 11.44
N GLU A 301 16.28 -10.77 10.21
CA GLU A 301 15.12 -11.15 9.37
C GLU A 301 13.75 -10.76 9.97
N GLN A 302 13.73 -9.80 10.87
CA GLN A 302 12.50 -9.23 11.47
C GLN A 302 12.53 -7.72 11.41
N ILE A 303 11.35 -7.11 11.40
CA ILE A 303 11.23 -5.66 11.43
C ILE A 303 11.01 -5.20 12.87
N SER A 304 11.98 -4.42 13.35
CA SER A 304 11.90 -3.71 14.63
C SER A 304 11.33 -2.30 14.38
N PHE A 305 10.47 -1.84 15.27
CA PHE A 305 9.89 -0.51 15.25
C PHE A 305 10.63 0.37 16.27
N VAL A 306 11.60 1.16 15.78
CA VAL A 306 12.47 2.00 16.62
C VAL A 306 11.84 3.39 16.76
N PRO A 307 11.42 3.80 17.98
CA PRO A 307 10.81 5.11 18.18
C PRO A 307 11.84 6.24 18.01
N TYR A 308 11.39 7.35 17.43
CA TYR A 308 12.14 8.59 17.36
C TYR A 308 11.22 9.80 17.51
N ILE A 309 11.74 10.89 18.08
CA ILE A 309 11.02 12.15 18.17
C ILE A 309 10.93 12.75 16.76
N ALA A 310 9.72 12.87 16.26
CA ALA A 310 9.45 13.47 14.96
C ALA A 310 9.15 14.97 15.06
N GLU A 311 8.45 15.38 16.12
CA GLU A 311 8.06 16.78 16.33
C GLU A 311 7.90 17.08 17.83
N ILE A 312 8.18 18.33 18.25
CA ILE A 312 7.88 18.85 19.58
C ILE A 312 7.21 20.21 19.40
N GLY A 313 6.02 20.38 19.99
CA GLY A 313 5.27 21.63 19.94
C GLY A 313 3.79 21.46 20.16
N ASP A 314 2.99 22.41 19.68
CA ASP A 314 1.53 22.31 19.74
C ASP A 314 1.02 21.28 18.73
N LEU A 315 0.66 20.11 19.24
CA LEU A 315 0.05 19.02 18.45
C LEU A 315 -1.45 18.86 18.72
N SER A 316 -2.12 19.90 19.19
CA SER A 316 -3.55 19.88 19.53
C SER A 316 -4.47 19.46 18.36
N LYS A 317 -4.03 19.64 17.10
CA LYS A 317 -4.73 19.24 15.88
C LYS A 317 -4.19 17.93 15.28
N LYS A 318 -3.35 17.22 16.01
CA LYS A 318 -2.76 15.93 15.61
C LYS A 318 -3.25 14.82 16.54
N TYR A 319 -3.14 13.59 16.05
CA TYR A 319 -3.66 12.40 16.72
C TYR A 319 -2.53 11.38 16.90
N GLY A 320 -2.52 10.70 18.04
CA GLY A 320 -1.66 9.53 18.26
C GLY A 320 -2.44 8.23 18.02
N HIS A 321 -1.81 7.23 17.39
CA HIS A 321 -2.35 5.87 17.46
C HIS A 321 -2.37 5.38 18.92
N LYS A 322 -1.43 5.89 19.72
CA LYS A 322 -1.43 5.82 21.18
C LYS A 322 -1.16 7.22 21.73
N GLU A 323 -1.88 7.61 22.79
CA GLU A 323 -1.61 8.85 23.50
C GLU A 323 -1.32 8.57 24.97
N ASP A 324 -0.36 9.31 25.55
CA ASP A 324 -0.01 9.26 26.95
C ASP A 324 0.43 10.66 27.42
N VAL A 325 0.67 10.84 28.72
CA VAL A 325 1.10 12.13 29.30
C VAL A 325 2.63 12.17 29.38
N LEU A 326 3.19 13.31 29.04
CA LEU A 326 4.65 13.51 28.95
C LEU A 326 5.34 13.35 30.32
N SER A 327 4.71 13.77 31.42
CA SER A 327 5.25 13.68 32.77
C SER A 327 5.56 12.25 33.25
N LYS A 328 4.99 11.22 32.61
CA LYS A 328 5.36 9.82 32.92
C LYS A 328 6.75 9.43 32.42
N PHE A 329 7.29 10.14 31.46
CA PHE A 329 8.51 9.78 30.73
C PHE A 329 9.67 10.74 30.99
N ILE A 330 9.37 11.95 31.54
CA ILE A 330 10.36 12.96 31.81
C ILE A 330 9.92 13.84 32.97
N SER A 331 10.87 14.23 33.85
CA SER A 331 10.55 15.03 35.05
C SER A 331 10.30 16.51 34.78
N SER A 332 10.66 17.01 33.62
CA SER A 332 10.46 18.40 33.24
C SER A 332 10.35 18.55 31.71
N ALA A 333 9.44 19.40 31.26
CA ALA A 333 9.21 19.70 29.84
C ALA A 333 9.46 21.20 29.54
N ILE A 334 10.48 21.78 30.17
CA ILE A 334 10.74 23.24 30.15
C ILE A 334 10.98 23.75 28.73
N ASP A 335 11.77 23.03 27.95
CA ASP A 335 12.05 23.38 26.57
C ASP A 335 12.30 22.14 25.68
N LYS A 336 12.32 22.37 24.36
CA LYS A 336 12.47 21.31 23.35
C LYS A 336 13.84 20.61 23.43
N ASP A 337 14.89 21.32 23.78
CA ASP A 337 16.23 20.76 23.84
C ASP A 337 16.38 19.87 25.08
N TYR A 338 15.78 20.27 26.21
CA TYR A 338 15.72 19.41 27.38
C TYR A 338 14.98 18.10 27.08
N ILE A 339 13.79 18.17 26.43
CA ILE A 339 13.01 16.99 26.04
C ILE A 339 13.82 16.06 25.13
N LYS A 340 14.46 16.60 24.08
CA LYS A 340 15.26 15.80 23.14
C LYS A 340 16.40 15.04 23.81
N ASN A 341 17.01 15.63 24.83
CA ASN A 341 18.19 15.07 25.49
C ASN A 341 17.87 14.12 26.66
N HIS A 342 16.67 14.19 27.22
CA HIS A 342 16.33 13.47 28.46
C HIS A 342 15.13 12.53 28.33
N LEU A 343 14.33 12.60 27.25
CA LEU A 343 13.23 11.68 27.06
C LEU A 343 13.74 10.28 26.72
N ASP A 344 13.45 9.33 27.60
CA ASP A 344 13.78 7.93 27.37
C ASP A 344 12.78 7.27 26.42
N LEU A 345 13.20 7.09 25.15
CA LEU A 345 12.40 6.45 24.13
C LEU A 345 12.37 4.93 24.27
N SER A 346 13.21 4.31 25.11
CA SER A 346 13.25 2.85 25.25
C SER A 346 11.95 2.28 25.81
N ALA A 347 11.25 3.05 26.64
CA ALA A 347 9.94 2.70 27.18
C ALA A 347 8.78 2.76 26.15
N LEU A 348 9.04 3.32 24.97
CA LEU A 348 8.05 3.47 23.89
C LEU A 348 8.21 2.44 22.77
N LYS A 349 9.04 1.44 22.96
CA LYS A 349 9.20 0.33 22.01
C LYS A 349 7.92 -0.50 21.94
N ILE A 350 7.64 -1.02 20.75
CA ILE A 350 6.61 -2.05 20.58
C ILE A 350 7.24 -3.38 21.01
N ASP A 351 6.61 -4.06 21.96
CA ASP A 351 6.97 -5.44 22.26
C ASP A 351 6.69 -6.28 21.01
N GLN A 352 7.71 -7.00 20.55
CA GLN A 352 7.55 -7.91 19.41
C GLN A 352 6.61 -9.06 19.82
N TRP A 353 5.55 -9.23 19.07
CA TRP A 353 4.56 -10.31 19.26
C TRP A 353 4.99 -11.61 18.57
#